data_d46f3a2d76a349836d3ac73d7a272a13
#
_entry.id   d46f3a2d76a349836d3ac73d7a272a13
#
_cell.length_a   1.000
_cell.length_b   1.000
_cell.length_c   1.000
_cell.angle_alpha   90.00
_cell.angle_beta   90.00
_cell.angle_gamma   90.00
#
_symmetry.space_group_name_H-M   'P 1'
#
loop_
_entity.id
_entity.type
_entity.pdbx_description
1 polymer ?
#
loop_
_entity_poly.entity_id
_entity_poly.type
_entity_poly.pdbx_seq_one_letter_code
_entity_poly.pdbx_strand_id
1 'polypeptide(L)'
;GEDALAEARQRYQLPKRYLLNVGTVEVRKNILLGIEALPFLPQDMHLVVVGRKTSYQKKLNSAIQSLGIGDRVHFIQGIPNNLLPAIYRQAEAFIYPSRYDGFGIPIIEAIQSGLPVVAAKGSCLEEAGGPDSLYVDADDAKGLAEAVEKAMQNRTEMVEKSRQYVKRFENQNVAEQIISCYERI
;
A
#
# COMPACT_ATOMS: atom_id res chain seq x y z
N GLY A 1 -7.97 4.54 -18.75
CA GLY A 1 -8.93 3.66 -19.38
C GLY A 1 -8.51 2.21 -19.43
N GLU A 2 -9.30 1.39 -20.08
CA GLU A 2 -9.02 -0.04 -20.19
C GLU A 2 -7.70 -0.35 -20.90
N ASP A 3 -7.31 0.48 -21.85
CA ASP A 3 -6.04 0.30 -22.56
C ASP A 3 -4.86 0.47 -21.63
N ALA A 4 -4.93 1.43 -20.69
CA ALA A 4 -3.88 1.63 -19.68
C ALA A 4 -3.81 0.46 -18.71
N LEU A 5 -4.95 -0.12 -18.33
CA LEU A 5 -4.99 -1.30 -17.46
C LEU A 5 -4.30 -2.48 -18.12
N ALA A 6 -4.63 -2.74 -19.40
CA ALA A 6 -4.03 -3.84 -20.16
C ALA A 6 -2.53 -3.61 -20.37
N GLU A 7 -2.13 -2.39 -20.71
CA GLU A 7 -0.73 -2.05 -20.93
C GLU A 7 0.09 -2.26 -19.67
N ALA A 8 -0.40 -1.78 -18.53
CA ALA A 8 0.31 -1.92 -17.24
C ALA A 8 0.47 -3.40 -16.89
N ARG A 9 -0.60 -4.19 -17.05
CA ARG A 9 -0.56 -5.62 -16.74
C ARG A 9 0.46 -6.35 -17.60
N GLN A 10 0.50 -6.06 -18.87
CA GLN A 10 1.43 -6.71 -19.81
C GLN A 10 2.87 -6.23 -19.61
N ARG A 11 3.06 -4.93 -19.53
CA ARG A 11 4.40 -4.32 -19.45
C ARG A 11 5.15 -4.70 -18.19
N TYR A 12 4.44 -4.75 -17.06
CA TYR A 12 5.04 -5.06 -15.77
C TYR A 12 4.79 -6.48 -15.31
N GLN A 13 4.14 -7.29 -16.14
CA GLN A 13 3.80 -8.69 -15.83
C GLN A 13 3.12 -8.78 -14.46
N LEU A 14 2.11 -7.94 -14.25
CA LEU A 14 1.43 -7.88 -12.97
C LEU A 14 0.79 -9.23 -12.62
N PRO A 15 0.95 -9.68 -11.35
CA PRO A 15 0.28 -10.91 -10.92
C PRO A 15 -1.24 -10.76 -11.00
N LYS A 16 -1.94 -11.87 -11.10
CA LYS A 16 -3.39 -11.86 -11.16
C LYS A 16 -4.01 -11.22 -9.90
N ARG A 17 -3.44 -11.51 -8.72
CA ARG A 17 -3.87 -10.95 -7.44
C ARG A 17 -2.68 -10.37 -6.71
N TYR A 18 -2.79 -9.12 -6.30
CA TYR A 18 -1.70 -8.52 -5.55
C TYR A 18 -2.15 -7.45 -4.58
N LEU A 19 -1.39 -7.33 -3.51
CA LEU A 19 -1.39 -6.19 -2.61
C LEU A 19 -0.40 -5.18 -3.16
N LEU A 20 -0.67 -3.91 -2.98
CA LEU A 20 0.17 -2.83 -3.50
C LEU A 20 0.76 -2.03 -2.36
N ASN A 21 2.04 -1.68 -2.49
CA ASN A 21 2.72 -0.68 -1.68
C ASN A 21 3.45 0.26 -2.62
N VAL A 22 3.40 1.55 -2.33
CA VAL A 22 4.06 2.58 -3.15
C VAL A 22 4.94 3.45 -2.26
N GLY A 23 6.22 3.56 -2.61
CA GLY A 23 7.19 4.37 -1.88
C GLY A 23 8.61 3.89 -2.10
N THR A 24 9.58 4.74 -1.73
CA THR A 24 10.99 4.35 -1.81
C THR A 24 11.26 3.15 -0.92
N VAL A 25 12.10 2.21 -1.38
CA VAL A 25 12.43 0.98 -0.66
C VAL A 25 13.40 1.30 0.47
N GLU A 26 12.87 1.70 1.60
CA GLU A 26 13.62 2.12 2.80
C GLU A 26 13.12 1.40 4.04
N VAL A 27 13.99 1.31 5.06
CA VAL A 27 13.65 0.67 6.35
C VAL A 27 12.36 1.24 6.94
N ARG A 28 12.21 2.56 6.97
CA ARG A 28 11.06 3.23 7.59
C ARG A 28 9.73 2.92 6.92
N LYS A 29 9.75 2.51 5.64
CA LYS A 29 8.53 2.13 4.92
C LYS A 29 8.01 0.75 5.34
N ASN A 30 8.83 0.00 6.06
CA ASN A 30 8.43 -1.26 6.70
C ASN A 30 7.85 -2.28 5.71
N ILE A 31 8.41 -2.31 4.50
CA ILE A 31 7.99 -3.28 3.47
C ILE A 31 8.17 -4.71 3.96
N LEU A 32 9.16 -4.93 4.83
CA LEU A 32 9.43 -6.22 5.42
C LEU A 32 8.18 -6.82 6.09
N LEU A 33 7.37 -6.00 6.75
CA LEU A 33 6.14 -6.49 7.37
C LEU A 33 5.18 -7.07 6.33
N GLY A 34 5.05 -6.42 5.17
CA GLY A 34 4.24 -6.94 4.06
C GLY A 34 4.76 -8.26 3.53
N ILE A 35 6.07 -8.39 3.42
CA ILE A 35 6.73 -9.62 2.99
C ILE A 35 6.44 -10.73 4.01
N GLU A 36 6.59 -10.44 5.30
CA GLU A 36 6.35 -11.40 6.36
C GLU A 36 4.88 -11.80 6.50
N ALA A 37 3.97 -10.96 6.03
CA ALA A 37 2.54 -11.25 6.05
C ALA A 37 2.12 -12.25 4.96
N LEU A 38 2.84 -12.30 3.83
CA LEU A 38 2.46 -13.15 2.70
C LEU A 38 2.28 -14.63 3.04
N PRO A 39 3.13 -15.26 3.88
CA PRO A 39 2.90 -16.67 4.24
C PRO A 39 1.57 -16.95 4.93
N PHE A 40 0.94 -15.92 5.53
CA PHE A 40 -0.36 -16.06 6.20
C PHE A 40 -1.54 -15.81 5.24
N LEU A 41 -1.26 -15.46 3.99
CA LEU A 41 -2.26 -15.18 2.96
C LEU A 41 -2.33 -16.32 1.94
N PRO A 42 -3.40 -16.39 1.13
CA PRO A 42 -3.48 -17.39 0.06
C PRO A 42 -2.24 -17.36 -0.83
N GLN A 43 -1.82 -18.53 -1.32
CA GLN A 43 -0.59 -18.66 -2.09
C GLN A 43 -0.59 -17.85 -3.39
N ASP A 44 -1.76 -17.60 -3.96
CA ASP A 44 -1.89 -16.80 -5.17
C ASP A 44 -1.86 -15.29 -4.92
N MET A 45 -1.82 -14.86 -3.65
CA MET A 45 -1.67 -13.45 -3.31
C MET A 45 -0.20 -13.05 -3.41
N HIS A 46 0.08 -12.04 -4.21
CA HIS A 46 1.41 -11.47 -4.38
C HIS A 46 1.51 -10.08 -3.77
N LEU A 47 2.72 -9.58 -3.64
CA LEU A 47 2.99 -8.21 -3.21
C LEU A 47 3.73 -7.50 -4.34
N VAL A 48 3.19 -6.37 -4.78
CA VAL A 48 3.83 -5.47 -5.73
C VAL A 48 4.27 -4.23 -4.99
N VAL A 49 5.56 -3.94 -5.04
CA VAL A 49 6.17 -2.77 -4.40
C VAL A 49 6.63 -1.83 -5.51
N VAL A 50 6.04 -0.66 -5.57
CA VAL A 50 6.38 0.36 -6.56
C VAL A 50 7.17 1.46 -5.89
N GLY A 51 8.40 1.67 -6.34
CA GLY A 51 9.22 2.72 -5.78
C GLY A 51 10.69 2.55 -6.12
N ARG A 52 11.46 3.60 -5.79
CA ARG A 52 12.89 3.62 -6.07
C ARG A 52 13.62 2.58 -5.24
N LYS A 53 14.44 1.78 -5.92
CA LYS A 53 15.30 0.79 -5.28
C LYS A 53 16.43 1.49 -4.50
N THR A 54 16.75 0.93 -3.33
CA THR A 54 17.90 1.35 -2.52
C THR A 54 18.72 0.12 -2.13
N SER A 55 19.85 0.33 -1.48
CA SER A 55 20.68 -0.78 -0.98
C SER A 55 19.93 -1.67 0.03
N TYR A 56 18.91 -1.13 0.68
CA TYR A 56 18.09 -1.90 1.64
C TYR A 56 17.36 -3.07 0.98
N GLN A 57 17.12 -3.02 -0.33
CA GLN A 57 16.44 -4.12 -1.04
C GLN A 57 17.20 -5.44 -0.90
N LYS A 58 18.51 -5.41 -0.72
CA LYS A 58 19.30 -6.62 -0.50
C LYS A 58 18.84 -7.38 0.76
N LYS A 59 18.52 -6.65 1.82
CA LYS A 59 18.01 -7.25 3.06
C LYS A 59 16.62 -7.82 2.86
N LEU A 60 15.78 -7.13 2.09
CA LEU A 60 14.45 -7.65 1.76
C LEU A 60 14.55 -8.91 0.91
N ASN A 61 15.46 -8.95 -0.06
CA ASN A 61 15.68 -10.13 -0.89
C ASN A 61 16.11 -11.33 -0.05
N SER A 62 16.94 -11.11 0.96
CA SER A 62 17.35 -12.19 1.89
C SER A 62 16.16 -12.74 2.67
N ALA A 63 15.28 -11.87 3.16
CA ALA A 63 14.08 -12.29 3.86
C ALA A 63 13.13 -13.06 2.94
N ILE A 64 12.95 -12.57 1.71
CA ILE A 64 12.11 -13.23 0.70
C ILE A 64 12.62 -14.63 0.41
N GLN A 65 13.93 -14.78 0.25
CA GLN A 65 14.56 -16.07 -0.01
C GLN A 65 14.37 -17.00 1.19
N SER A 66 14.59 -16.51 2.41
CA SER A 66 14.43 -17.31 3.62
C SER A 66 13.00 -17.82 3.80
N LEU A 67 12.01 -17.04 3.37
CA LEU A 67 10.60 -17.42 3.46
C LEU A 67 10.13 -18.25 2.26
N GLY A 68 10.96 -18.41 1.23
CA GLY A 68 10.61 -19.19 0.05
C GLY A 68 9.52 -18.59 -0.81
N ILE A 69 9.40 -17.26 -0.83
CA ILE A 69 8.31 -16.54 -1.53
C ILE A 69 8.83 -15.66 -2.67
N GLY A 70 9.95 -16.03 -3.28
CA GLY A 70 10.57 -15.21 -4.33
C GLY A 70 9.69 -14.93 -5.52
N ASP A 71 8.79 -15.83 -5.87
CA ASP A 71 7.86 -15.67 -6.96
C ASP A 71 6.63 -14.82 -6.60
N ARG A 72 6.47 -14.44 -5.33
CA ARG A 72 5.30 -13.71 -4.84
C ARG A 72 5.56 -12.23 -4.55
N VAL A 73 6.81 -11.75 -4.67
CA VAL A 73 7.17 -10.36 -4.38
C VAL A 73 7.79 -9.75 -5.63
N HIS A 74 7.25 -8.60 -6.06
CA HIS A 74 7.67 -7.92 -7.28
C HIS A 74 8.02 -6.47 -6.97
N PHE A 75 9.25 -6.06 -7.33
CA PHE A 75 9.69 -4.67 -7.18
C PHE A 75 9.69 -4.00 -8.54
N ILE A 76 8.99 -2.89 -8.66
CA ILE A 76 8.84 -2.14 -9.91
C ILE A 76 9.21 -0.68 -9.68
N GLN A 77 10.00 -0.10 -10.58
CA GLN A 77 10.35 1.32 -10.51
C GLN A 77 10.29 1.95 -11.90
N GLY A 78 10.31 3.29 -11.93
CA GLY A 78 10.32 4.02 -13.18
C GLY A 78 9.02 3.95 -13.96
N ILE A 79 7.89 3.86 -13.24
CA ILE A 79 6.58 3.75 -13.88
C ILE A 79 6.14 5.13 -14.36
N PRO A 80 5.76 5.27 -15.65
CA PRO A 80 5.19 6.52 -16.14
C PRO A 80 3.92 6.92 -15.37
N ASN A 81 3.73 8.22 -15.18
CA ASN A 81 2.58 8.74 -14.44
C ASN A 81 1.24 8.30 -15.00
N ASN A 82 1.16 8.05 -16.30
CA ASN A 82 -0.07 7.59 -16.94
C ASN A 82 -0.40 6.12 -16.67
N LEU A 83 0.57 5.31 -16.24
CA LEU A 83 0.36 3.89 -15.95
C LEU A 83 0.22 3.58 -14.46
N LEU A 84 0.71 4.47 -13.58
CA LEU A 84 0.61 4.24 -12.15
C LEU A 84 -0.85 4.08 -11.66
N PRO A 85 -1.81 4.91 -12.10
CA PRO A 85 -3.20 4.70 -11.71
C PRO A 85 -3.75 3.33 -12.08
N ALA A 86 -3.30 2.77 -13.20
CA ALA A 86 -3.72 1.43 -13.64
C ALA A 86 -3.22 0.34 -12.69
N ILE A 87 -2.04 0.54 -12.11
CA ILE A 87 -1.47 -0.41 -11.14
C ILE A 87 -2.25 -0.33 -9.82
N TYR A 88 -2.60 0.86 -9.36
CA TYR A 88 -3.46 1.02 -8.19
C TYR A 88 -4.81 0.33 -8.39
N ARG A 89 -5.46 0.56 -9.53
CA ARG A 89 -6.82 0.09 -9.76
C ARG A 89 -6.95 -1.43 -9.81
N GLN A 90 -5.90 -2.13 -10.17
CA GLN A 90 -5.94 -3.59 -10.35
C GLN A 90 -5.53 -4.36 -9.09
N ALA A 91 -5.08 -3.66 -8.05
CA ALA A 91 -4.70 -4.29 -6.80
C ALA A 91 -5.92 -4.71 -5.98
N GLU A 92 -5.72 -5.67 -5.08
CA GLU A 92 -6.76 -6.13 -4.15
C GLU A 92 -6.91 -5.20 -2.95
N ALA A 93 -5.80 -4.70 -2.44
CA ALA A 93 -5.74 -3.79 -1.30
C ALA A 93 -4.41 -3.04 -1.30
N PHE A 94 -4.39 -1.91 -0.63
CA PHE A 94 -3.18 -1.11 -0.47
C PHE A 94 -2.67 -1.29 0.95
N ILE A 95 -1.40 -1.71 1.10
CA ILE A 95 -0.77 -1.83 2.41
C ILE A 95 0.29 -0.75 2.58
N TYR A 96 0.25 -0.07 3.70
CA TYR A 96 1.19 1.02 3.97
C TYR A 96 1.65 0.98 5.43
N PRO A 97 2.45 -0.05 5.78
CA PRO A 97 2.83 -0.28 7.19
C PRO A 97 3.99 0.60 7.65
N SER A 98 4.17 1.74 7.02
CA SER A 98 5.25 2.68 7.29
C SER A 98 5.29 3.09 8.77
N ARG A 99 6.48 3.15 9.34
CA ARG A 99 6.67 3.54 10.75
C ARG A 99 6.70 5.06 10.93
N TYR A 100 7.31 5.76 9.98
CA TYR A 100 7.52 7.21 10.06
C TYR A 100 7.21 7.82 8.69
N ASP A 101 5.96 8.12 8.45
CA ASP A 101 5.55 8.76 7.20
C ASP A 101 4.54 9.84 7.55
N GLY A 102 4.92 11.08 7.34
CA GLY A 102 4.08 12.20 7.72
C GLY A 102 2.98 12.51 6.72
N PHE A 103 3.18 12.16 5.45
CA PHE A 103 2.29 12.68 4.42
C PHE A 103 1.15 11.77 4.03
N GLY A 104 1.37 10.45 3.97
CA GLY A 104 0.32 9.52 3.62
C GLY A 104 -0.33 9.77 2.26
N ILE A 105 0.33 10.53 1.38
CA ILE A 105 -0.23 10.84 0.05
C ILE A 105 -0.52 9.56 -0.73
N PRO A 106 0.34 8.52 -0.71
CA PRO A 106 0.01 7.28 -1.40
C PRO A 106 -1.27 6.63 -0.88
N ILE A 107 -1.59 6.81 0.40
CA ILE A 107 -2.85 6.29 0.98
C ILE A 107 -4.04 7.01 0.34
N ILE A 108 -3.96 8.33 0.22
CA ILE A 108 -5.04 9.11 -0.40
C ILE A 108 -5.22 8.69 -1.85
N GLU A 109 -4.12 8.54 -2.59
CA GLU A 109 -4.15 8.08 -3.99
C GLU A 109 -4.77 6.69 -4.11
N ALA A 110 -4.44 5.78 -3.20
CA ALA A 110 -4.99 4.43 -3.19
C ALA A 110 -6.51 4.45 -2.98
N ILE A 111 -6.99 5.25 -2.03
CA ILE A 111 -8.42 5.39 -1.76
C ILE A 111 -9.15 5.98 -2.97
N GLN A 112 -8.58 7.01 -3.58
CA GLN A 112 -9.15 7.63 -4.79
C GLN A 112 -9.19 6.65 -5.96
N SER A 113 -8.28 5.68 -5.97
CA SER A 113 -8.22 4.63 -7.00
C SER A 113 -9.15 3.45 -6.70
N GLY A 114 -9.87 3.48 -5.59
CA GLY A 114 -10.83 2.45 -5.24
C GLY A 114 -10.26 1.27 -4.46
N LEU A 115 -9.17 1.48 -3.70
CA LEU A 115 -8.56 0.44 -2.89
C LEU A 115 -8.91 0.61 -1.41
N PRO A 116 -9.20 -0.49 -0.71
CA PRO A 116 -9.21 -0.46 0.74
C PRO A 116 -7.77 -0.39 1.25
N VAL A 117 -7.56 0.29 2.37
CA VAL A 117 -6.23 0.55 2.90
C VAL A 117 -6.03 -0.10 4.26
N VAL A 118 -4.86 -0.75 4.42
CA VAL A 118 -4.37 -1.23 5.71
C VAL A 118 -3.02 -0.55 5.97
N ALA A 119 -2.92 0.18 7.05
CA ALA A 119 -1.73 0.96 7.40
C ALA A 119 -1.28 0.66 8.83
N ALA A 120 -0.17 1.25 9.25
CA ALA A 120 0.33 1.08 10.62
C ALA A 120 -0.31 2.08 11.57
N LYS A 121 -0.50 1.66 12.82
CA LYS A 121 -0.98 2.52 13.90
C LYS A 121 0.09 3.50 14.36
N GLY A 122 -0.35 4.57 15.02
CA GLY A 122 0.54 5.45 15.78
C GLY A 122 1.30 6.47 14.97
N SER A 123 0.88 6.74 13.74
CA SER A 123 1.47 7.75 12.89
C SER A 123 0.40 8.65 12.30
N CYS A 124 0.79 9.64 11.49
CA CYS A 124 -0.15 10.50 10.78
C CYS A 124 -0.89 9.79 9.64
N LEU A 125 -0.66 8.50 9.45
CA LEU A 125 -1.34 7.71 8.42
C LEU A 125 -2.85 7.63 8.66
N GLU A 126 -3.27 7.66 9.93
CA GLU A 126 -4.71 7.63 10.24
C GLU A 126 -5.42 8.91 9.81
N GLU A 127 -4.71 10.03 9.78
CA GLU A 127 -5.25 11.29 9.25
C GLU A 127 -5.49 11.19 7.73
N ALA A 128 -4.61 10.49 7.01
CA ALA A 128 -4.76 10.31 5.58
C ALA A 128 -5.81 9.25 5.23
N GLY A 129 -5.81 8.14 5.93
CA GLY A 129 -6.67 7.00 5.63
C GLY A 129 -8.07 7.06 6.23
N GLY A 130 -8.22 7.81 7.32
CA GLY A 130 -9.51 7.98 7.99
C GLY A 130 -9.95 6.79 8.82
N PRO A 131 -11.15 6.88 9.42
CA PRO A 131 -11.63 5.86 10.37
C PRO A 131 -12.10 4.56 9.70
N ASP A 132 -12.27 4.56 8.39
CA ASP A 132 -12.78 3.39 7.66
C ASP A 132 -11.68 2.58 6.99
N SER A 133 -10.42 3.01 7.13
CA SER A 133 -9.25 2.18 6.81
C SER A 133 -8.92 1.32 8.03
N LEU A 134 -8.10 0.29 7.84
CA LEU A 134 -7.68 -0.59 8.94
C LEU A 134 -6.24 -0.27 9.34
N TYR A 135 -5.96 -0.40 10.63
CA TYR A 135 -4.64 -0.06 11.17
C TYR A 135 -4.14 -1.19 12.06
N VAL A 136 -2.88 -1.56 11.86
CA VAL A 136 -2.26 -2.66 12.58
C VAL A 136 -0.96 -2.20 13.25
N ASP A 137 -0.53 -2.94 14.24
CA ASP A 137 0.78 -2.72 14.86
C ASP A 137 1.88 -2.95 13.80
N ALA A 138 2.86 -2.06 13.77
CA ALA A 138 3.93 -2.09 12.77
C ALA A 138 4.86 -3.30 12.87
N ASP A 139 4.73 -4.09 13.92
CA ASP A 139 5.51 -5.31 14.14
C ASP A 139 4.68 -6.60 14.03
N ASP A 140 3.40 -6.48 13.67
CA ASP A 140 2.47 -7.62 13.67
C ASP A 140 2.14 -8.07 12.25
N ALA A 141 2.96 -8.96 11.70
CA ALA A 141 2.78 -9.48 10.33
C ALA A 141 1.49 -10.29 10.19
N LYS A 142 1.18 -11.11 11.18
CA LYS A 142 -0.05 -11.92 11.17
C LYS A 142 -1.29 -11.00 11.24
N GLY A 143 -1.23 -9.97 12.08
CA GLY A 143 -2.29 -8.97 12.17
C GLY A 143 -2.48 -8.22 10.85
N LEU A 144 -1.38 -7.93 10.15
CA LEU A 144 -1.47 -7.32 8.83
C LEU A 144 -2.22 -8.22 7.85
N ALA A 145 -1.89 -9.52 7.83
CA ALA A 145 -2.56 -10.48 6.96
C ALA A 145 -4.05 -10.58 7.28
N GLU A 146 -4.40 -10.64 8.56
CA GLU A 146 -5.80 -10.70 8.99
C GLU A 146 -6.57 -9.43 8.58
N ALA A 147 -5.95 -8.26 8.73
CA ALA A 147 -6.55 -7.00 8.32
C ALA A 147 -6.74 -6.92 6.80
N VAL A 148 -5.77 -7.42 6.03
CA VAL A 148 -5.89 -7.48 4.58
C VAL A 148 -7.09 -8.33 4.16
N GLU A 149 -7.27 -9.51 4.76
CA GLU A 149 -8.40 -10.36 4.45
C GLU A 149 -9.73 -9.69 4.79
N LYS A 150 -9.78 -9.02 5.93
CA LYS A 150 -10.96 -8.24 6.34
C LYS A 150 -11.24 -7.12 5.35
N ALA A 151 -10.20 -6.42 4.90
CA ALA A 151 -10.33 -5.34 3.93
C ALA A 151 -10.89 -5.85 2.59
N MET A 152 -10.41 -7.01 2.13
CA MET A 152 -10.91 -7.59 0.89
C MET A 152 -12.36 -8.02 1.00
N GLN A 153 -12.78 -8.56 2.14
CA GLN A 153 -14.16 -8.98 2.38
C GLN A 153 -15.11 -7.80 2.43
N ASN A 154 -14.66 -6.65 2.94
CA ASN A 154 -15.49 -5.47 3.14
C ASN A 154 -15.12 -4.33 2.18
N ARG A 155 -14.51 -4.66 1.05
CA ARG A 155 -13.93 -3.69 0.13
C ARG A 155 -14.89 -2.59 -0.30
N THR A 156 -16.07 -2.94 -0.77
CA THR A 156 -17.04 -1.99 -1.29
C THR A 156 -17.41 -0.93 -0.25
N GLU A 157 -17.76 -1.37 0.95
CA GLU A 157 -18.13 -0.47 2.04
C GLU A 157 -16.96 0.38 2.49
N MET A 158 -15.79 -0.22 2.67
CA MET A 158 -14.59 0.51 3.10
C MET A 158 -14.21 1.59 2.10
N VAL A 159 -14.19 1.25 0.81
CA VAL A 159 -13.82 2.19 -0.24
C VAL A 159 -14.81 3.34 -0.31
N GLU A 160 -16.11 3.05 -0.25
CA GLU A 160 -17.13 4.09 -0.30
C GLU A 160 -16.97 5.10 0.83
N LYS A 161 -16.82 4.63 2.06
CA LYS A 161 -16.65 5.49 3.24
C LYS A 161 -15.32 6.23 3.20
N SER A 162 -14.24 5.56 2.83
CA SER A 162 -12.93 6.17 2.75
C SER A 162 -12.88 7.25 1.68
N ARG A 163 -13.55 7.05 0.55
CA ARG A 163 -13.63 8.07 -0.50
C ARG A 163 -14.36 9.32 -0.02
N GLN A 164 -15.41 9.17 0.77
CA GLN A 164 -16.09 10.30 1.39
C GLN A 164 -15.14 11.06 2.32
N TYR A 165 -14.38 10.32 3.11
CA TYR A 165 -13.42 10.91 4.03
C TYR A 165 -12.34 11.73 3.31
N VAL A 166 -11.73 11.17 2.25
CA VAL A 166 -10.60 11.84 1.57
C VAL A 166 -11.03 13.02 0.72
N LYS A 167 -12.33 13.25 0.52
CA LYS A 167 -12.81 14.47 -0.17
C LYS A 167 -12.34 15.74 0.51
N ARG A 168 -12.10 15.69 1.83
CA ARG A 168 -11.54 16.84 2.57
C ARG A 168 -10.17 17.26 2.05
N PHE A 169 -9.45 16.38 1.36
CA PHE A 169 -8.12 16.65 0.81
C PHE A 169 -8.16 17.10 -0.66
N GLU A 170 -9.30 17.07 -1.31
CA GLU A 170 -9.43 17.50 -2.71
C GLU A 170 -9.35 19.03 -2.85
N ASN A 171 -9.66 19.72 -1.76
CA ASN A 171 -9.60 21.17 -1.69
C ASN A 171 -8.35 21.61 -0.93
N GLN A 172 -8.02 22.83 -1.04
CA GLN A 172 -6.85 23.62 -0.71
C GLN A 172 -6.06 23.33 0.59
N ASN A 173 -6.49 22.42 1.45
CA ASN A 173 -5.93 22.30 2.81
C ASN A 173 -5.09 21.04 3.07
N VAL A 174 -4.72 20.28 2.03
CA VAL A 174 -3.94 19.06 2.21
C VAL A 174 -2.62 19.37 2.92
N ALA A 175 -1.91 20.39 2.45
CA ALA A 175 -0.61 20.77 3.04
C ALA A 175 -0.76 21.19 4.49
N GLU A 176 -1.79 22.00 4.81
CA GLU A 176 -2.02 22.47 6.17
C GLU A 176 -2.39 21.33 7.11
N GLN A 177 -3.22 20.41 6.68
CA GLN A 177 -3.62 19.26 7.49
C GLN A 177 -2.45 18.33 7.75
N ILE A 178 -1.59 18.13 6.77
CA ILE A 178 -0.39 17.31 6.89
C ILE A 178 0.58 17.96 7.87
N ILE A 179 0.83 19.26 7.73
CA ILE A 179 1.70 20.03 8.64
C ILE A 179 1.15 19.96 10.06
N SER A 180 -0.15 20.15 10.23
CA SER A 180 -0.80 20.06 11.53
C SER A 180 -0.60 18.68 12.17
N CYS A 181 -0.68 17.61 11.39
CA CYS A 181 -0.40 16.27 11.88
C CYS A 181 1.04 16.14 12.36
N TYR A 182 1.99 16.68 11.59
CA TYR A 182 3.40 16.68 11.96
C TYR A 182 3.65 17.40 13.28
N GLU A 183 3.02 18.55 13.48
CA GLU A 183 3.19 19.34 14.68
C GLU A 183 2.68 18.63 15.94
N ARG A 184 1.73 17.69 15.78
CA ARG A 184 1.18 16.93 16.91
C ARG A 184 2.05 15.74 17.32
N ILE A 185 3.01 15.38 16.50
CA ILE A 185 3.96 14.33 16.82
C ILE A 185 5.12 14.90 17.65
#